data_258dac5c9f3e8f6e8cd71570ca0bdc56
#
_entry.id   258dac5c9f3e8f6e8cd71570ca0bdc56
#
_cell.length_a   1.000
_cell.length_b   1.000
_cell.length_c   1.000
_cell.angle_alpha   90.00
_cell.angle_beta   90.00
_cell.angle_gamma   90.00
#
_symmetry.space_group_name_H-M   'P 1'
#
loop_
_entity.id
_entity.type
_entity.pdbx_description
1 polymer ?
#
loop_
_entity_poly.entity_id
_entity_poly.type
_entity_poly.pdbx_seq_one_letter_code
_entity_poly.pdbx_strand_id
1 'polypeptide(L)'
;MERVLGVSVYVVEGGRTLSGEVRLQGSKNSALPILAATLLCRGECVLHNCPRLSDVEASLAILRYIGCTARREGSTVIVDTGSVTRFDIPTELMHRMRSSIIFLGAMIARFDRVRMSFPGGCELGPRPIDLHLSALREMGIEICEDHGELDCYIRDELHGARISLPIPSVGATENIMIAAATARGTTVISNAAREPEIVDLADFLNACGAKIHGAGESTVVIDGTERLSPAVHAMRPDRIVAATLMSAAAVTGSTIHFTGIIPSHLESVFPVFRDSGCEIDIDGKGVSISAPYRLTSPKLIRTMPYPGFPTDAQAPVMSMAAVADGMTVFVENMFLSRYSHVSELCRFGANIRVEGKEIGRAHV
;
A
#
# COMPACT_ATOMS: atom_id res chain seq x y z
N MET A 1 25.97 16.49 29.67
CA MET A 1 24.73 15.74 29.97
C MET A 1 24.43 14.88 28.75
N GLU A 2 24.97 13.65 28.76
CA GLU A 2 24.81 12.67 27.68
C GLU A 2 23.35 12.22 27.65
N ARG A 3 22.66 12.43 26.51
CA ARG A 3 21.38 11.75 26.24
C ARG A 3 21.70 10.30 25.92
N VAL A 4 21.49 9.41 26.87
CA VAL A 4 21.38 7.98 26.60
C VAL A 4 20.17 7.81 25.68
N LEU A 5 20.41 7.42 24.44
CA LEU A 5 19.39 6.99 23.49
C LEU A 5 18.70 5.78 24.14
N GLY A 6 17.48 5.98 24.63
CA GLY A 6 16.67 4.91 25.21
C GLY A 6 16.34 3.89 24.12
N VAL A 7 16.98 2.74 24.15
CA VAL A 7 16.64 1.59 23.31
C VAL A 7 15.28 1.07 23.78
N SER A 8 14.26 1.15 22.94
CA SER A 8 12.96 0.53 23.22
C SER A 8 13.10 -0.98 23.06
N VAL A 9 12.70 -1.73 24.08
CA VAL A 9 12.73 -3.20 24.09
C VAL A 9 11.30 -3.72 24.16
N TYR A 10 10.96 -4.66 23.32
CA TYR A 10 9.72 -5.42 23.42
C TYR A 10 10.01 -6.72 24.20
N VAL A 11 9.22 -6.97 25.23
CA VAL A 11 9.23 -8.23 25.98
C VAL A 11 7.97 -8.99 25.59
N VAL A 12 8.15 -10.20 25.02
CA VAL A 12 7.05 -11.05 24.55
C VAL A 12 7.02 -12.33 25.35
N GLU A 13 5.90 -12.60 26.04
CA GLU A 13 5.61 -13.88 26.69
C GLU A 13 4.78 -14.74 25.73
N GLY A 14 5.37 -15.81 25.21
CA GLY A 14 4.71 -16.76 24.30
C GLY A 14 3.82 -17.79 25.01
N GLY A 15 3.32 -18.79 24.23
CA GLY A 15 2.59 -19.93 24.74
C GLY A 15 1.11 -19.68 25.05
N ARG A 16 0.54 -18.57 24.59
CA ARG A 16 -0.90 -18.26 24.77
C ARG A 16 -1.67 -18.42 23.46
N THR A 17 -2.82 -19.07 23.52
CA THR A 17 -3.80 -19.06 22.43
C THR A 17 -4.59 -17.77 22.43
N LEU A 18 -4.95 -17.29 21.25
CA LEU A 18 -5.78 -16.11 21.04
C LEU A 18 -7.22 -16.54 20.71
N SER A 19 -8.18 -15.74 21.10
CA SER A 19 -9.59 -15.95 20.76
C SER A 19 -10.35 -14.64 20.73
N GLY A 20 -11.45 -14.61 20.01
CA GLY A 20 -12.35 -13.46 19.96
C GLY A 20 -12.53 -12.91 18.55
N GLU A 21 -13.01 -11.67 18.48
CA GLU A 21 -13.31 -10.97 17.24
C GLU A 21 -12.33 -9.81 17.02
N VAL A 22 -11.90 -9.64 15.76
CA VAL A 22 -11.06 -8.52 15.33
C VAL A 22 -11.72 -7.83 14.15
N ARG A 23 -12.05 -6.56 14.32
CA ARG A 23 -12.49 -5.71 13.22
C ARG A 23 -11.27 -5.14 12.50
N LEU A 24 -11.21 -5.36 11.19
CA LEU A 24 -10.10 -4.85 10.38
C LEU A 24 -10.20 -3.33 10.19
N GLN A 25 -9.06 -2.67 10.31
CA GLN A 25 -8.89 -1.27 9.97
C GLN A 25 -8.84 -1.08 8.44
N GLY A 26 -8.96 0.16 7.98
CA GLY A 26 -8.80 0.51 6.57
C GLY A 26 -7.37 0.28 6.07
N SER A 27 -7.25 0.05 4.77
CA SER A 27 -5.97 -0.23 4.12
C SER A 27 -5.04 0.97 4.14
N LYS A 28 -3.79 0.75 4.59
CA LYS A 28 -2.72 1.73 4.46
C LYS A 28 -2.51 2.14 3.01
N ASN A 29 -2.44 1.15 2.14
CA ASN A 29 -2.12 1.36 0.73
C ASN A 29 -3.27 2.04 -0.05
N SER A 30 -4.51 1.99 0.45
CA SER A 30 -5.62 2.85 -0.02
C SER A 30 -5.53 4.26 0.54
N ALA A 31 -5.23 4.38 1.85
CA ALA A 31 -5.27 5.67 2.53
C ALA A 31 -4.27 6.68 1.96
N LEU A 32 -3.04 6.23 1.60
CA LEU A 32 -1.99 7.13 1.15
C LEU A 32 -2.31 7.82 -0.19
N PRO A 33 -2.68 7.09 -1.27
CA PRO A 33 -3.06 7.72 -2.53
C PRO A 33 -4.37 8.51 -2.43
N ILE A 34 -5.36 8.07 -1.64
CA ILE A 34 -6.60 8.81 -1.44
C ILE A 34 -6.35 10.13 -0.70
N LEU A 35 -5.49 10.16 0.31
CA LEU A 35 -5.08 11.40 0.99
C LEU A 35 -4.40 12.37 0.01
N ALA A 36 -3.49 11.90 -0.85
CA ALA A 36 -2.89 12.73 -1.89
C ALA A 36 -3.94 13.24 -2.89
N ALA A 37 -4.87 12.38 -3.32
CA ALA A 37 -5.93 12.71 -4.27
C ALA A 37 -6.93 13.76 -3.73
N THR A 38 -7.05 13.94 -2.40
CA THR A 38 -7.89 15.03 -1.85
C THR A 38 -7.46 16.41 -2.35
N LEU A 39 -6.20 16.58 -2.74
CA LEU A 39 -5.69 17.85 -3.30
C LEU A 39 -6.38 18.27 -4.59
N LEU A 40 -6.95 17.35 -5.33
CA LEU A 40 -7.67 17.65 -6.57
C LEU A 40 -9.04 18.28 -6.32
N CYS A 41 -9.60 18.08 -5.14
CA CYS A 41 -10.88 18.66 -4.72
C CYS A 41 -10.67 20.07 -4.13
N ARG A 42 -11.69 20.91 -4.16
CA ARG A 42 -11.68 22.20 -3.47
C ARG A 42 -12.74 22.19 -2.38
N GLY A 43 -12.30 22.02 -1.12
CA GLY A 43 -13.15 21.94 0.07
C GLY A 43 -12.86 20.71 0.92
N GLU A 44 -13.82 20.30 1.73
CA GLU A 44 -13.68 19.33 2.80
C GLU A 44 -14.02 17.91 2.32
N CYS A 45 -13.02 17.00 2.25
CA CYS A 45 -13.21 15.57 2.07
C CYS A 45 -13.26 14.88 3.43
N VAL A 46 -14.17 13.90 3.59
CA VAL A 46 -14.34 13.11 4.82
C VAL A 46 -13.99 11.66 4.53
N LEU A 47 -12.95 11.16 5.18
CA LEU A 47 -12.37 9.83 4.96
C LEU A 47 -12.57 8.94 6.17
N HIS A 48 -13.54 8.02 6.11
CA HIS A 48 -13.83 7.07 7.17
C HIS A 48 -12.90 5.85 7.12
N ASN A 49 -12.80 5.13 8.22
CA ASN A 49 -11.98 3.93 8.38
C ASN A 49 -10.50 4.16 8.02
N CYS A 50 -10.00 5.38 8.21
CA CYS A 50 -8.61 5.72 7.91
C CYS A 50 -7.69 5.19 9.02
N PRO A 51 -6.70 4.32 8.72
CA PRO A 51 -5.89 3.67 9.74
C PRO A 51 -4.99 4.67 10.48
N ARG A 52 -4.64 4.34 11.74
CA ARG A 52 -3.74 5.15 12.56
C ARG A 52 -2.31 4.60 12.44
N LEU A 53 -1.58 5.05 11.44
CA LEU A 53 -0.24 4.58 11.09
C LEU A 53 0.70 5.76 10.86
N SER A 54 2.02 5.53 11.05
CA SER A 54 3.06 6.54 10.85
C SER A 54 3.03 7.16 9.45
N ASP A 55 2.82 6.33 8.42
CA ASP A 55 2.78 6.79 7.02
C ASP A 55 1.56 7.69 6.76
N VAL A 56 0.42 7.38 7.38
CA VAL A 56 -0.79 8.23 7.29
C VAL A 56 -0.55 9.57 7.99
N GLU A 57 0.09 9.57 9.16
CA GLU A 57 0.43 10.81 9.86
C GLU A 57 1.49 11.62 9.08
N ALA A 58 2.43 10.96 8.38
CA ALA A 58 3.36 11.62 7.48
C ALA A 58 2.62 12.28 6.29
N SER A 59 1.65 11.60 5.68
CA SER A 59 0.79 12.18 4.63
C SER A 59 0.02 13.40 5.13
N LEU A 60 -0.55 13.31 6.34
CA LEU A 60 -1.26 14.44 6.96
C LEU A 60 -0.31 15.61 7.26
N ALA A 61 0.94 15.34 7.63
CA ALA A 61 1.95 16.38 7.82
C ALA A 61 2.31 17.08 6.49
N ILE A 62 2.42 16.34 5.39
CA ILE A 62 2.60 16.92 4.05
C ILE A 62 1.41 17.81 3.70
N LEU A 63 0.17 17.31 3.85
CA LEU A 63 -1.05 18.08 3.55
C LEU A 63 -1.11 19.37 4.36
N ARG A 64 -0.80 19.33 5.67
CA ARG A 64 -0.76 20.54 6.52
C ARG A 64 0.33 21.50 6.07
N TYR A 65 1.52 21.01 5.68
CA TYR A 65 2.61 21.85 5.21
C TYR A 65 2.25 22.63 3.95
N ILE A 66 1.57 22.00 2.99
CA ILE A 66 1.15 22.67 1.75
C ILE A 66 -0.05 23.61 1.94
N GLY A 67 -0.64 23.67 3.15
CA GLY A 67 -1.68 24.61 3.53
C GLY A 67 -3.08 24.02 3.70
N CYS A 68 -3.23 22.68 3.65
CA CYS A 68 -4.50 22.05 3.97
C CYS A 68 -4.79 22.08 5.47
N THR A 69 -6.06 22.19 5.84
CA THR A 69 -6.51 21.81 7.17
C THR A 69 -6.78 20.31 7.20
N ALA A 70 -6.04 19.56 8.02
CA ALA A 70 -6.21 18.12 8.17
C ALA A 70 -6.37 17.76 9.64
N ARG A 71 -7.52 17.18 10.02
CA ARG A 71 -7.85 16.75 11.38
C ARG A 71 -8.28 15.29 11.40
N ARG A 72 -8.09 14.66 12.54
CA ARG A 72 -8.49 13.27 12.77
C ARG A 72 -9.48 13.21 13.94
N GLU A 73 -10.57 12.49 13.72
CA GLU A 73 -11.61 12.20 14.71
C GLU A 73 -11.81 10.68 14.79
N GLY A 74 -11.14 10.03 15.74
CA GLY A 74 -11.10 8.56 15.80
C GLY A 74 -10.47 7.94 14.56
N SER A 75 -11.23 7.12 13.83
CA SER A 75 -10.84 6.53 12.54
C SER A 75 -11.24 7.37 11.33
N THR A 76 -11.83 8.55 11.54
CA THR A 76 -12.18 9.48 10.46
C THR A 76 -11.09 10.53 10.32
N VAL A 77 -10.67 10.80 9.11
CA VAL A 77 -9.78 11.91 8.73
C VAL A 77 -10.58 12.88 7.86
N ILE A 78 -10.46 14.16 8.17
CA ILE A 78 -11.13 15.24 7.46
C ILE A 78 -10.05 16.14 6.90
N VAL A 79 -10.05 16.35 5.58
CA VAL A 79 -9.07 17.18 4.86
C VAL A 79 -9.79 18.28 4.11
N ASP A 80 -9.52 19.53 4.47
CA ASP A 80 -9.97 20.70 3.71
C ASP A 80 -8.80 21.30 2.94
N THR A 81 -8.96 21.40 1.64
CA THR A 81 -7.95 21.86 0.68
C THR A 81 -8.25 23.27 0.14
N GLY A 82 -9.16 24.01 0.78
CA GLY A 82 -9.57 25.34 0.34
C GLY A 82 -8.45 26.39 0.33
N SER A 83 -7.45 26.25 1.20
CA SER A 83 -6.38 27.23 1.45
C SER A 83 -4.98 26.77 1.09
N VAL A 84 -4.84 25.80 0.17
CA VAL A 84 -3.51 25.35 -0.30
C VAL A 84 -2.76 26.47 -1.03
N THR A 85 -1.49 26.67 -0.65
CA THR A 85 -0.67 27.77 -1.15
C THR A 85 0.73 27.38 -1.58
N ARG A 86 1.20 26.17 -1.19
CA ARG A 86 2.57 25.72 -1.46
C ARG A 86 2.59 24.65 -2.53
N PHE A 87 3.55 24.75 -3.42
CA PHE A 87 3.83 23.78 -4.48
C PHE A 87 5.15 23.03 -4.24
N ASP A 88 5.72 23.14 -3.02
CA ASP A 88 6.94 22.45 -2.61
C ASP A 88 6.67 21.49 -1.45
N ILE A 89 7.45 20.40 -1.36
CA ILE A 89 7.49 19.51 -0.19
C ILE A 89 8.96 19.38 0.24
N PRO A 90 9.30 19.74 1.51
CA PRO A 90 10.67 19.66 1.98
C PRO A 90 11.15 18.23 2.16
N THR A 91 12.46 18.03 2.02
CA THR A 91 13.14 16.74 2.09
C THR A 91 12.80 15.95 3.34
N GLU A 92 12.70 16.61 4.49
CA GLU A 92 12.37 15.99 5.78
C GLU A 92 11.00 15.31 5.78
N LEU A 93 10.02 15.88 5.06
CA LEU A 93 8.70 15.29 4.90
C LEU A 93 8.69 14.19 3.85
N MET A 94 9.40 14.39 2.74
CA MET A 94 9.54 13.37 1.69
C MET A 94 10.20 12.08 2.21
N HIS A 95 11.16 12.20 3.11
CA HIS A 95 11.89 11.08 3.67
C HIS A 95 11.15 10.31 4.78
N ARG A 96 10.02 10.83 5.29
CA ARG A 96 9.24 10.15 6.34
C ARG A 96 8.56 8.88 5.86
N MET A 97 8.25 8.79 4.56
CA MET A 97 7.64 7.60 3.96
C MET A 97 8.11 7.43 2.51
N ARG A 98 8.27 6.19 2.08
CA ARG A 98 8.66 5.88 0.69
C ARG A 98 7.61 6.29 -0.34
N SER A 99 6.34 6.15 0.00
CA SER A 99 5.19 6.46 -0.86
C SER A 99 4.92 7.96 -1.02
N SER A 100 5.76 8.85 -0.46
CA SER A 100 5.62 10.31 -0.62
C SER A 100 5.61 10.77 -2.08
N ILE A 101 6.22 10.00 -3.00
CA ILE A 101 6.19 10.28 -4.44
C ILE A 101 4.76 10.34 -5.03
N ILE A 102 3.77 9.73 -4.36
CA ILE A 102 2.36 9.76 -4.81
C ILE A 102 1.79 11.19 -4.82
N PHE A 103 2.36 12.09 -4.03
CA PHE A 103 1.97 13.50 -4.03
C PHE A 103 2.36 14.23 -5.32
N LEU A 104 3.30 13.69 -6.14
CA LEU A 104 3.74 14.33 -7.38
C LEU A 104 2.58 14.55 -8.35
N GLY A 105 1.81 13.49 -8.68
CA GLY A 105 0.67 13.60 -9.59
C GLY A 105 -0.43 14.52 -9.06
N ALA A 106 -0.71 14.46 -7.75
CA ALA A 106 -1.74 15.30 -7.13
C ALA A 106 -1.34 16.80 -7.12
N MET A 107 -0.09 17.09 -6.79
CA MET A 107 0.39 18.47 -6.71
C MET A 107 0.56 19.10 -8.10
N ILE A 108 1.10 18.35 -9.08
CA ILE A 108 1.25 18.88 -10.43
C ILE A 108 -0.11 19.18 -11.08
N ALA A 109 -1.09 18.31 -10.85
CA ALA A 109 -2.46 18.51 -11.33
C ALA A 109 -3.19 19.67 -10.60
N ARG A 110 -2.71 20.08 -9.42
CA ARG A 110 -3.28 21.17 -8.63
C ARG A 110 -2.64 22.52 -8.90
N PHE A 111 -1.30 22.58 -9.12
CA PHE A 111 -0.50 23.79 -9.10
C PHE A 111 0.26 24.08 -10.40
N ASP A 112 0.21 23.18 -11.40
CA ASP A 112 0.96 23.22 -12.65
C ASP A 112 2.50 23.23 -12.45
N ARG A 113 2.96 23.22 -11.21
CA ARG A 113 4.36 23.12 -10.80
C ARG A 113 4.47 22.46 -9.44
N VAL A 114 5.52 21.66 -9.25
CA VAL A 114 5.87 21.08 -7.96
C VAL A 114 7.38 20.94 -7.81
N ARG A 115 7.89 21.22 -6.60
CA ARG A 115 9.27 20.93 -6.21
C ARG A 115 9.28 19.99 -5.01
N MET A 116 10.03 18.90 -5.12
CA MET A 116 10.18 17.93 -4.04
C MET A 116 11.50 17.18 -4.18
N SER A 117 12.01 16.61 -3.08
CA SER A 117 13.13 15.69 -3.16
C SER A 117 12.68 14.27 -3.56
N PHE A 118 13.64 13.43 -3.93
CA PHE A 118 13.37 12.00 -4.06
C PHE A 118 12.83 11.44 -2.74
N PRO A 119 11.91 10.46 -2.80
CA PRO A 119 11.41 9.84 -1.58
C PRO A 119 12.52 9.14 -0.80
N GLY A 120 12.36 9.01 0.50
CA GLY A 120 13.32 8.33 1.39
C GLY A 120 13.63 6.90 0.94
N GLY A 121 14.77 6.39 1.39
CA GLY A 121 15.21 5.02 1.13
C GLY A 121 14.25 3.97 1.72
N CYS A 122 14.42 2.73 1.28
CA CYS A 122 13.70 1.58 1.81
C CYS A 122 14.68 0.43 2.03
N GLU A 123 14.59 -0.25 3.16
CA GLU A 123 15.38 -1.44 3.48
C GLU A 123 15.16 -2.62 2.52
N LEU A 124 14.06 -2.59 1.77
CA LEU A 124 13.69 -3.62 0.78
C LEU A 124 14.46 -3.51 -0.55
N GLY A 125 15.45 -2.62 -0.64
CA GLY A 125 16.28 -2.39 -1.83
C GLY A 125 15.82 -1.19 -2.68
N PRO A 126 16.51 -0.95 -3.81
CA PRO A 126 16.19 0.14 -4.72
C PRO A 126 14.74 0.02 -5.22
N ARG A 127 14.02 1.12 -5.13
CA ARG A 127 12.68 1.26 -5.73
C ARG A 127 12.71 2.48 -6.61
N PRO A 128 13.13 2.33 -7.86
CA PRO A 128 13.20 3.44 -8.80
C PRO A 128 11.83 4.06 -9.00
N ILE A 129 11.79 5.37 -9.18
CA ILE A 129 10.57 6.14 -9.47
C ILE A 129 10.43 6.44 -10.97
N ASP A 130 11.29 5.83 -11.78
CA ASP A 130 11.37 6.01 -13.23
C ASP A 130 10.03 5.77 -13.94
N LEU A 131 9.26 4.77 -13.52
CA LEU A 131 7.94 4.50 -14.08
C LEU A 131 6.94 5.64 -13.82
N HIS A 132 7.02 6.28 -12.65
CA HIS A 132 6.21 7.47 -12.35
C HIS A 132 6.62 8.62 -13.26
N LEU A 133 7.92 8.92 -13.32
CA LEU A 133 8.43 10.07 -14.05
C LEU A 133 8.24 9.90 -15.57
N SER A 134 8.49 8.70 -16.10
CA SER A 134 8.27 8.41 -17.53
C SER A 134 6.81 8.62 -17.93
N ALA A 135 5.88 8.06 -17.15
CA ALA A 135 4.47 8.20 -17.45
C ALA A 135 3.98 9.65 -17.35
N LEU A 136 4.44 10.41 -16.36
CA LEU A 136 4.06 11.81 -16.20
C LEU A 136 4.65 12.69 -17.31
N ARG A 137 5.84 12.38 -17.82
CA ARG A 137 6.39 13.03 -19.03
C ARG A 137 5.51 12.83 -20.26
N GLU A 138 4.96 11.62 -20.44
CA GLU A 138 4.01 11.34 -21.53
C GLU A 138 2.71 12.16 -21.43
N MET A 139 2.38 12.67 -20.23
CA MET A 139 1.23 13.54 -19.99
C MET A 139 1.53 15.04 -20.12
N GLY A 140 2.73 15.42 -20.62
CA GLY A 140 3.12 16.81 -20.86
C GLY A 140 3.82 17.48 -19.69
N ILE A 141 4.30 16.72 -18.69
CA ILE A 141 5.02 17.26 -17.55
C ILE A 141 6.53 17.30 -17.86
N GLU A 142 7.13 18.47 -17.78
CA GLU A 142 8.58 18.67 -17.80
C GLU A 142 9.14 18.35 -16.41
N ILE A 143 10.13 17.45 -16.36
CA ILE A 143 10.74 16.99 -15.10
C ILE A 143 12.24 17.20 -15.17
N CYS A 144 12.73 18.11 -14.33
CA CYS A 144 14.15 18.38 -14.11
C CYS A 144 14.59 17.65 -12.85
N GLU A 145 15.62 16.81 -12.99
CA GLU A 145 16.23 16.05 -11.90
C GLU A 145 17.60 16.64 -11.61
N ASP A 146 17.80 17.18 -10.41
CA ASP A 146 19.07 17.75 -10.00
C ASP A 146 19.37 17.41 -8.54
N HIS A 147 20.54 16.80 -8.28
CA HIS A 147 21.06 16.48 -6.93
C HIS A 147 20.04 15.84 -5.97
N GLY A 148 19.14 14.98 -6.51
CA GLY A 148 18.11 14.29 -5.71
C GLY A 148 16.84 15.11 -5.46
N GLU A 149 16.72 16.25 -6.14
CA GLU A 149 15.51 17.07 -6.20
C GLU A 149 14.78 16.88 -7.54
N LEU A 150 13.49 17.04 -7.53
CA LEU A 150 12.59 17.08 -8.67
C LEU A 150 11.98 18.46 -8.75
N ASP A 151 12.20 19.17 -9.86
CA ASP A 151 11.44 20.38 -10.24
C ASP A 151 10.61 20.04 -11.46
N CYS A 152 9.29 19.93 -11.26
CA CYS A 152 8.35 19.48 -12.27
C CYS A 152 7.37 20.60 -12.59
N TYR A 153 7.06 20.81 -13.88
CA TYR A 153 6.11 21.83 -14.30
C TYR A 153 5.42 21.45 -15.61
N ILE A 154 4.24 22.02 -15.80
CA ILE A 154 3.48 21.90 -17.04
C ILE A 154 3.86 23.09 -17.91
N ARG A 155 4.34 22.84 -19.15
CA ARG A 155 4.71 23.92 -20.07
C ARG A 155 3.48 24.50 -20.77
N ASP A 156 2.66 23.64 -21.33
CA ASP A 156 1.49 24.01 -22.11
C ASP A 156 0.21 23.56 -21.42
N GLU A 157 -0.02 22.26 -21.36
CA GLU A 157 -1.23 21.68 -20.81
C GLU A 157 -0.98 20.25 -20.28
N LEU A 158 -1.59 19.91 -19.15
CA LEU A 158 -1.67 18.51 -18.70
C LEU A 158 -2.68 17.76 -19.56
N HIS A 159 -2.23 16.79 -20.31
CA HIS A 159 -3.09 16.08 -21.27
C HIS A 159 -3.10 14.57 -21.09
N GLY A 160 -4.16 13.92 -21.56
CA GLY A 160 -4.29 12.48 -21.59
C GLY A 160 -3.26 11.82 -22.49
N ALA A 161 -2.85 10.59 -22.13
CA ALA A 161 -1.82 9.82 -22.82
C ALA A 161 -2.16 8.33 -22.88
N ARG A 162 -1.50 7.60 -23.80
CA ARG A 162 -1.54 6.13 -23.83
C ARG A 162 -0.27 5.59 -23.22
N ILE A 163 -0.34 5.18 -21.97
CA ILE A 163 0.80 4.76 -21.14
C ILE A 163 0.81 3.24 -21.03
N SER A 164 1.93 2.61 -21.36
CA SER A 164 2.12 1.17 -21.19
C SER A 164 3.18 0.93 -20.12
N LEU A 165 2.78 0.37 -18.97
CA LEU A 165 3.70 0.03 -17.91
C LEU A 165 4.41 -1.30 -18.22
N PRO A 166 5.75 -1.37 -18.17
CA PRO A 166 6.50 -2.62 -18.42
C PRO A 166 6.22 -3.68 -17.34
N ILE A 167 5.87 -3.25 -16.14
CA ILE A 167 5.41 -4.07 -15.02
C ILE A 167 4.21 -3.41 -14.35
N PRO A 168 3.28 -4.17 -13.75
CA PRO A 168 2.12 -3.60 -13.05
C PRO A 168 2.58 -2.95 -11.73
N SER A 169 2.98 -1.68 -11.80
CA SER A 169 3.41 -0.89 -10.65
C SER A 169 2.22 -0.22 -9.98
N VAL A 170 1.96 -0.55 -8.70
CA VAL A 170 0.88 0.05 -7.91
C VAL A 170 1.08 1.57 -7.83
N GLY A 171 2.23 2.04 -7.33
CA GLY A 171 2.46 3.46 -7.15
C GLY A 171 2.44 4.27 -8.45
N ALA A 172 2.98 3.73 -9.56
CA ALA A 172 2.91 4.40 -10.86
C ALA A 172 1.45 4.49 -11.35
N THR A 173 0.68 3.41 -11.25
CA THR A 173 -0.75 3.40 -11.61
C THR A 173 -1.52 4.44 -10.82
N GLU A 174 -1.34 4.50 -9.49
CA GLU A 174 -1.98 5.48 -8.61
C GLU A 174 -1.62 6.92 -9.00
N ASN A 175 -0.33 7.19 -9.22
CA ASN A 175 0.15 8.53 -9.55
C ASN A 175 -0.39 9.02 -10.90
N ILE A 176 -0.42 8.13 -11.90
CA ILE A 176 -1.01 8.42 -13.21
C ILE A 176 -2.51 8.66 -13.08
N MET A 177 -3.24 7.81 -12.35
CA MET A 177 -4.69 7.97 -12.15
C MET A 177 -5.03 9.32 -11.51
N ILE A 178 -4.27 9.73 -10.50
CA ILE A 178 -4.46 11.00 -9.81
C ILE A 178 -4.22 12.17 -10.78
N ALA A 179 -3.09 12.17 -11.51
CA ALA A 179 -2.77 13.24 -12.46
C ALA A 179 -3.79 13.30 -13.62
N ALA A 180 -4.19 12.12 -14.14
CA ALA A 180 -5.11 12.00 -15.26
C ALA A 180 -6.54 12.44 -14.94
N ALA A 181 -6.95 12.38 -13.66
CA ALA A 181 -8.31 12.72 -13.26
C ALA A 181 -8.72 14.16 -13.65
N THR A 182 -7.75 15.07 -13.79
CA THR A 182 -7.99 16.45 -14.22
C THR A 182 -7.24 16.84 -15.52
N ALA A 183 -6.57 15.89 -16.18
CA ALA A 183 -5.89 16.13 -17.44
C ALA A 183 -6.90 16.32 -18.60
N ARG A 184 -6.54 17.09 -19.61
CA ARG A 184 -7.39 17.27 -20.79
C ARG A 184 -7.39 16.02 -21.69
N GLY A 185 -8.55 15.49 -21.98
CA GLY A 185 -8.71 14.31 -22.84
C GLY A 185 -8.68 13.01 -22.06
N THR A 186 -8.35 11.90 -22.75
CA THR A 186 -8.43 10.56 -22.19
C THR A 186 -7.03 9.97 -21.95
N THR A 187 -6.80 9.42 -20.78
CA THR A 187 -5.62 8.61 -20.45
C THR A 187 -5.98 7.14 -20.45
N VAL A 188 -5.13 6.32 -21.08
CA VAL A 188 -5.26 4.85 -21.07
C VAL A 188 -4.00 4.27 -20.47
N ILE A 189 -4.13 3.57 -19.36
CA ILE A 189 -3.02 2.84 -18.71
C ILE A 189 -3.15 1.37 -19.10
N SER A 190 -2.18 0.84 -19.85
CA SER A 190 -2.06 -0.58 -20.15
C SER A 190 -1.10 -1.25 -19.19
N ASN A 191 -1.36 -2.51 -18.82
CA ASN A 191 -0.66 -3.26 -17.80
C ASN A 191 -0.67 -2.54 -16.42
N ALA A 192 -1.82 -1.93 -16.11
CA ALA A 192 -2.07 -1.28 -14.82
C ALA A 192 -2.01 -2.29 -13.66
N ALA A 193 -1.69 -1.82 -12.48
CA ALA A 193 -1.85 -2.59 -11.25
C ALA A 193 -3.34 -2.87 -10.98
N ARG A 194 -3.63 -4.04 -10.40
CA ARG A 194 -5.01 -4.56 -10.26
C ARG A 194 -5.44 -4.69 -8.81
N GLU A 195 -4.59 -4.29 -7.89
CA GLU A 195 -4.80 -4.38 -6.45
C GLU A 195 -6.11 -3.71 -6.03
N PRO A 196 -6.80 -4.25 -5.01
CA PRO A 196 -8.04 -3.65 -4.48
C PRO A 196 -7.88 -2.18 -4.07
N GLU A 197 -6.68 -1.76 -3.74
CA GLU A 197 -6.31 -0.38 -3.39
C GLU A 197 -6.41 0.56 -4.60
N ILE A 198 -6.16 0.06 -5.82
CA ILE A 198 -6.38 0.81 -7.08
C ILE A 198 -7.87 1.03 -7.31
N VAL A 199 -8.69 0.01 -7.01
CA VAL A 199 -10.15 0.14 -7.12
C VAL A 199 -10.67 1.14 -6.08
N ASP A 200 -10.15 1.11 -4.85
CA ASP A 200 -10.53 2.03 -3.78
C ASP A 200 -10.20 3.50 -4.13
N LEU A 201 -9.03 3.75 -4.72
CA LEU A 201 -8.66 5.07 -5.25
C LEU A 201 -9.60 5.51 -6.38
N ALA A 202 -9.92 4.63 -7.31
CA ALA A 202 -10.86 4.93 -8.41
C ALA A 202 -12.26 5.26 -7.88
N ASP A 203 -12.75 4.50 -6.89
CA ASP A 203 -14.05 4.75 -6.25
C ASP A 203 -14.08 6.13 -5.58
N PHE A 204 -13.02 6.49 -4.85
CA PHE A 204 -12.89 7.83 -4.26
C PHE A 204 -12.89 8.93 -5.33
N LEU A 205 -12.04 8.81 -6.36
CA LEU A 205 -11.95 9.80 -7.43
C LEU A 205 -13.28 9.92 -8.19
N ASN A 206 -13.95 8.80 -8.49
CA ASN A 206 -15.26 8.79 -9.13
C ASN A 206 -16.35 9.43 -8.24
N ALA A 207 -16.31 9.20 -6.91
CA ALA A 207 -17.16 9.89 -5.96
C ALA A 207 -16.93 11.42 -5.95
N CYS A 208 -15.70 11.85 -6.26
CA CYS A 208 -15.37 13.26 -6.45
C CYS A 208 -15.80 13.82 -7.82
N GLY A 209 -16.27 12.98 -8.74
CA GLY A 209 -16.74 13.38 -10.07
C GLY A 209 -15.75 13.06 -11.20
N ALA A 210 -14.70 12.30 -10.96
CA ALA A 210 -13.84 11.77 -12.03
C ALA A 210 -14.59 10.71 -12.86
N LYS A 211 -14.01 10.33 -14.00
CA LYS A 211 -14.54 9.32 -14.90
C LYS A 211 -13.49 8.25 -15.15
N ILE A 212 -13.38 7.30 -14.21
CA ILE A 212 -12.40 6.22 -14.24
C ILE A 212 -13.11 4.89 -14.42
N HIS A 213 -12.66 4.10 -15.40
CA HIS A 213 -13.18 2.79 -15.75
C HIS A 213 -12.05 1.76 -15.80
N GLY A 214 -12.37 0.49 -15.54
CA GLY A 214 -11.41 -0.62 -15.64
C GLY A 214 -10.43 -0.72 -14.45
N ALA A 215 -10.64 0.03 -13.35
CA ALA A 215 -9.85 -0.16 -12.14
C ALA A 215 -10.02 -1.60 -11.61
N GLY A 216 -8.90 -2.27 -11.31
CA GLY A 216 -8.87 -3.71 -11.00
C GLY A 216 -8.65 -4.61 -12.22
N GLU A 217 -8.71 -4.08 -13.43
CA GLU A 217 -8.35 -4.74 -14.67
C GLU A 217 -6.94 -4.35 -15.12
N SER A 218 -6.41 -5.03 -16.15
CA SER A 218 -5.09 -4.71 -16.72
C SER A 218 -5.07 -3.40 -17.52
N THR A 219 -6.24 -2.84 -17.83
CA THR A 219 -6.37 -1.57 -18.54
C THR A 219 -7.29 -0.65 -17.78
N VAL A 220 -6.79 0.54 -17.46
CA VAL A 220 -7.56 1.61 -16.80
C VAL A 220 -7.71 2.77 -17.78
N VAL A 221 -8.94 3.26 -17.93
CA VAL A 221 -9.28 4.40 -18.78
C VAL A 221 -9.78 5.54 -17.91
N ILE A 222 -9.20 6.72 -18.08
CA ILE A 222 -9.53 7.93 -17.33
C ILE A 222 -9.87 9.03 -18.31
N ASP A 223 -11.12 9.51 -18.28
CA ASP A 223 -11.52 10.73 -18.98
C ASP A 223 -11.38 11.89 -17.99
N GLY A 224 -10.47 12.80 -18.29
CA GLY A 224 -10.18 13.93 -17.42
C GLY A 224 -11.37 14.89 -17.30
N THR A 225 -11.48 15.51 -16.14
CA THR A 225 -12.57 16.47 -15.81
C THR A 225 -11.97 17.78 -15.30
N GLU A 226 -12.58 18.92 -15.64
CA GLU A 226 -12.08 20.24 -15.23
C GLU A 226 -12.06 20.45 -13.71
N ARG A 227 -13.00 19.81 -13.00
CA ARG A 227 -13.15 19.99 -11.55
C ARG A 227 -13.62 18.73 -10.87
N LEU A 228 -13.01 18.47 -9.72
CA LEU A 228 -13.47 17.47 -8.77
C LEU A 228 -14.07 18.14 -7.53
N SER A 229 -15.14 17.57 -7.02
CA SER A 229 -15.84 18.01 -5.82
C SER A 229 -15.39 17.18 -4.61
N PRO A 230 -15.41 17.75 -3.40
CA PRO A 230 -15.17 16.97 -2.18
C PRO A 230 -16.18 15.83 -2.02
N ALA A 231 -15.73 14.72 -1.46
CA ALA A 231 -16.54 13.54 -1.25
C ALA A 231 -16.36 12.96 0.17
N VAL A 232 -17.33 12.14 0.56
CA VAL A 232 -17.25 11.26 1.73
C VAL A 232 -16.90 9.87 1.24
N HIS A 233 -15.85 9.26 1.79
CA HIS A 233 -15.38 7.94 1.38
C HIS A 233 -15.00 7.10 2.59
N ALA A 234 -15.22 5.78 2.51
CA ALA A 234 -14.80 4.83 3.53
C ALA A 234 -13.73 3.90 2.95
N MET A 235 -12.52 3.94 3.52
CA MET A 235 -11.39 3.09 3.10
C MET A 235 -11.78 1.62 3.17
N ARG A 236 -11.43 0.86 2.13
CA ARG A 236 -11.57 -0.60 2.12
C ARG A 236 -10.71 -1.23 3.22
N PRO A 237 -11.14 -2.34 3.83
CA PRO A 237 -10.37 -3.01 4.88
C PRO A 237 -9.02 -3.53 4.35
N ASP A 238 -8.01 -3.51 5.24
CA ASP A 238 -6.64 -3.89 4.92
C ASP A 238 -6.48 -5.42 4.85
N ARG A 239 -6.34 -5.94 3.64
CA ARG A 239 -6.10 -7.37 3.36
C ARG A 239 -4.74 -7.86 3.87
N ILE A 240 -3.74 -6.98 3.97
CA ILE A 240 -2.41 -7.33 4.44
C ILE A 240 -2.39 -7.46 5.97
N VAL A 241 -3.09 -6.57 6.66
CA VAL A 241 -3.33 -6.71 8.11
C VAL A 241 -4.13 -7.98 8.39
N ALA A 242 -5.14 -8.32 7.57
CA ALA A 242 -5.87 -9.58 7.68
C ALA A 242 -4.92 -10.78 7.60
N ALA A 243 -4.10 -10.87 6.54
CA ALA A 243 -3.13 -11.96 6.35
C ALA A 243 -2.11 -12.04 7.52
N THR A 244 -1.67 -10.90 8.04
CA THR A 244 -0.76 -10.82 9.20
C THR A 244 -1.40 -11.38 10.46
N LEU A 245 -2.64 -10.99 10.76
CA LEU A 245 -3.36 -11.47 11.94
C LEU A 245 -3.80 -12.93 11.81
N MET A 246 -4.13 -13.38 10.59
CA MET A 246 -4.35 -14.81 10.31
C MET A 246 -3.07 -15.63 10.55
N SER A 247 -1.89 -15.10 10.17
CA SER A 247 -0.61 -15.75 10.49
C SER A 247 -0.38 -15.83 12.00
N ALA A 248 -0.72 -14.76 12.75
CA ALA A 248 -0.64 -14.77 14.21
C ALA A 248 -1.60 -15.80 14.83
N ALA A 249 -2.83 -15.92 14.33
CA ALA A 249 -3.76 -16.95 14.75
C ALA A 249 -3.21 -18.36 14.47
N ALA A 250 -2.63 -18.56 13.28
CA ALA A 250 -2.05 -19.83 12.89
C ALA A 250 -0.89 -20.27 13.80
N VAL A 251 0.10 -19.42 14.04
CA VAL A 251 1.27 -19.78 14.88
C VAL A 251 0.93 -19.99 16.35
N THR A 252 -0.21 -19.47 16.81
CA THR A 252 -0.66 -19.61 18.22
C THR A 252 -1.72 -20.70 18.42
N GLY A 253 -2.06 -21.46 17.38
CA GLY A 253 -3.10 -22.51 17.46
C GLY A 253 -4.47 -21.95 17.86
N SER A 254 -4.85 -20.82 17.30
CA SER A 254 -5.94 -19.97 17.76
C SER A 254 -7.17 -20.02 16.84
N THR A 255 -8.32 -19.63 17.39
CA THR A 255 -9.54 -19.36 16.62
C THR A 255 -9.91 -17.90 16.74
N ILE A 256 -9.91 -17.17 15.61
CA ILE A 256 -10.21 -15.74 15.53
C ILE A 256 -11.25 -15.49 14.44
N HIS A 257 -12.23 -14.65 14.75
CA HIS A 257 -13.21 -14.14 13.81
C HIS A 257 -12.84 -12.72 13.36
N PHE A 258 -12.78 -12.50 12.04
CA PHE A 258 -12.46 -11.18 11.44
C PHE A 258 -13.72 -10.56 10.86
N THR A 259 -14.06 -9.36 11.33
CA THR A 259 -15.15 -8.55 10.78
C THR A 259 -14.62 -7.35 9.97
N GLY A 260 -15.47 -6.79 9.12
CA GLY A 260 -15.03 -5.74 8.20
C GLY A 260 -13.96 -6.22 7.23
N ILE A 261 -14.02 -7.45 6.77
CA ILE A 261 -13.12 -8.10 5.83
C ILE A 261 -13.83 -8.29 4.48
N ILE A 262 -13.07 -8.22 3.39
CA ILE A 262 -13.57 -8.56 2.05
C ILE A 262 -12.89 -9.86 1.61
N PRO A 263 -13.58 -11.01 1.68
CA PRO A 263 -12.96 -12.31 1.42
C PRO A 263 -12.33 -12.44 0.03
N SER A 264 -12.92 -11.83 -1.00
CA SER A 264 -12.39 -11.86 -2.37
C SER A 264 -11.02 -11.18 -2.52
N HIS A 265 -10.63 -10.32 -1.58
CA HIS A 265 -9.28 -9.72 -1.58
C HIS A 265 -8.18 -10.67 -1.07
N LEU A 266 -8.57 -11.83 -0.53
CA LEU A 266 -7.70 -12.82 0.12
C LEU A 266 -7.73 -14.19 -0.57
N GLU A 267 -8.30 -14.30 -1.76
CA GLU A 267 -8.44 -15.57 -2.48
C GLU A 267 -7.11 -16.29 -2.73
N SER A 268 -6.02 -15.56 -2.94
CA SER A 268 -4.68 -16.14 -3.07
C SER A 268 -4.01 -16.48 -1.73
N VAL A 269 -4.55 -15.96 -0.63
CA VAL A 269 -4.00 -16.14 0.73
C VAL A 269 -4.65 -17.32 1.45
N PHE A 270 -5.96 -17.49 1.34
CA PHE A 270 -6.68 -18.56 2.01
C PHE A 270 -6.16 -19.98 1.71
N PRO A 271 -5.79 -20.34 0.46
CA PRO A 271 -5.22 -21.65 0.17
C PRO A 271 -3.97 -21.95 0.99
N VAL A 272 -3.09 -20.96 1.20
CA VAL A 272 -1.87 -21.14 2.00
C VAL A 272 -2.18 -21.54 3.44
N PHE A 273 -3.20 -20.95 4.05
CA PHE A 273 -3.63 -21.30 5.41
C PHE A 273 -4.32 -22.67 5.45
N ARG A 274 -5.15 -22.99 4.44
CA ARG A 274 -5.77 -24.32 4.34
C ARG A 274 -4.73 -25.41 4.15
N ASP A 275 -3.73 -25.19 3.29
CA ASP A 275 -2.60 -26.12 3.10
C ASP A 275 -1.77 -26.28 4.39
N SER A 276 -1.80 -25.27 5.26
CA SER A 276 -1.18 -25.35 6.59
C SER A 276 -2.06 -26.04 7.63
N GLY A 277 -3.23 -26.57 7.26
CA GLY A 277 -4.14 -27.27 8.13
C GLY A 277 -5.15 -26.39 8.87
N CYS A 278 -5.20 -25.09 8.56
CA CYS A 278 -6.18 -24.18 9.15
C CYS A 278 -7.56 -24.36 8.47
N GLU A 279 -8.61 -24.34 9.27
CA GLU A 279 -9.99 -24.23 8.78
C GLU A 279 -10.33 -22.76 8.59
N ILE A 280 -10.91 -22.43 7.41
CA ILE A 280 -11.38 -21.09 7.10
C ILE A 280 -12.85 -21.18 6.75
N ASP A 281 -13.66 -20.54 7.57
CA ASP A 281 -15.09 -20.39 7.37
C ASP A 281 -15.42 -18.94 6.99
N ILE A 282 -16.25 -18.78 5.95
CA ILE A 282 -16.66 -17.47 5.43
C ILE A 282 -18.16 -17.41 5.56
N ASP A 283 -18.63 -16.52 6.39
CA ASP A 283 -20.05 -16.27 6.59
C ASP A 283 -20.46 -14.83 6.18
N GLY A 284 -21.75 -14.50 6.28
CA GLY A 284 -22.23 -13.15 5.95
C GLY A 284 -21.76 -12.06 6.91
N LYS A 285 -21.01 -12.40 7.98
CA LYS A 285 -20.51 -11.45 8.98
C LYS A 285 -18.99 -11.24 8.87
N GLY A 286 -18.26 -12.22 8.33
CA GLY A 286 -16.82 -12.13 8.21
C GLY A 286 -16.11 -13.41 7.82
N VAL A 287 -14.92 -13.60 8.33
CA VAL A 287 -14.07 -14.76 8.11
C VAL A 287 -13.55 -15.27 9.46
N SER A 288 -13.77 -16.54 9.74
CA SER A 288 -13.16 -17.22 10.87
C SER A 288 -11.97 -18.06 10.42
N ILE A 289 -10.88 -18.02 11.16
CA ILE A 289 -9.77 -18.97 11.05
C ILE A 289 -9.67 -19.78 12.33
N SER A 290 -9.57 -21.10 12.19
CA SER A 290 -9.27 -22.03 13.29
C SER A 290 -8.01 -22.80 12.95
N ALA A 291 -6.96 -22.61 13.73
CA ALA A 291 -5.67 -23.22 13.47
C ALA A 291 -5.50 -24.52 14.28
N PRO A 292 -4.88 -25.57 13.71
CA PRO A 292 -4.54 -26.79 14.45
C PRO A 292 -3.41 -26.52 15.45
N TYR A 293 -3.21 -27.42 16.40
CA TYR A 293 -2.08 -27.36 17.33
C TYR A 293 -0.72 -27.47 16.61
N ARG A 294 -0.63 -28.21 15.52
CA ARG A 294 0.54 -28.32 14.64
C ARG A 294 0.17 -27.97 13.22
N LEU A 295 0.92 -27.04 12.66
CA LEU A 295 0.77 -26.61 11.27
C LEU A 295 1.50 -27.56 10.33
N THR A 296 0.99 -27.74 9.13
CA THR A 296 1.65 -28.42 8.01
C THR A 296 2.27 -27.38 7.07
N SER A 297 3.39 -27.72 6.45
CA SER A 297 4.08 -26.84 5.50
C SER A 297 3.27 -26.60 4.21
N PRO A 298 2.99 -25.35 3.83
CA PRO A 298 2.38 -25.00 2.53
C PRO A 298 3.45 -25.03 1.42
N LYS A 299 3.91 -26.15 1.04
CA LYS A 299 5.04 -26.51 0.17
C LYS A 299 5.70 -25.40 -0.68
N LEU A 300 4.93 -24.60 -1.43
CA LEU A 300 5.46 -23.58 -2.32
C LEU A 300 4.60 -22.31 -2.28
N ILE A 301 5.23 -21.16 -2.02
CA ILE A 301 4.61 -19.83 -2.04
C ILE A 301 5.39 -18.95 -2.99
N ARG A 302 4.72 -18.36 -3.99
CA ARG A 302 5.30 -17.41 -4.94
C ARG A 302 4.61 -16.07 -4.83
N THR A 303 5.37 -15.02 -4.57
CA THR A 303 4.82 -13.66 -4.61
C THR A 303 4.60 -13.23 -6.06
N MET A 304 3.44 -12.63 -6.32
CA MET A 304 3.03 -12.16 -7.64
C MET A 304 2.16 -10.91 -7.52
N PRO A 305 2.08 -10.09 -8.58
CA PRO A 305 1.08 -9.03 -8.64
C PRO A 305 -0.34 -9.59 -8.41
N TYR A 306 -1.23 -8.78 -7.87
CA TYR A 306 -2.62 -9.17 -7.63
C TYR A 306 -3.28 -9.67 -8.95
N PRO A 307 -4.07 -10.76 -8.91
CA PRO A 307 -4.59 -11.45 -7.72
C PRO A 307 -3.67 -12.56 -7.16
N GLY A 308 -2.38 -12.58 -7.50
CA GLY A 308 -1.44 -13.53 -6.93
C GLY A 308 -1.15 -13.29 -5.45
N PHE A 309 -0.31 -14.14 -4.85
CA PHE A 309 0.04 -14.04 -3.43
C PHE A 309 0.81 -12.74 -3.16
N PRO A 310 0.32 -11.87 -2.24
CA PRO A 310 0.89 -10.55 -2.02
C PRO A 310 2.25 -10.64 -1.33
N THR A 311 3.24 -9.93 -1.88
CA THR A 311 4.59 -9.84 -1.31
C THR A 311 4.59 -9.28 0.12
N ASP A 312 3.62 -8.44 0.49
CA ASP A 312 3.49 -7.87 1.83
C ASP A 312 3.06 -8.90 2.89
N ALA A 313 2.41 -9.99 2.49
CA ALA A 313 2.07 -11.11 3.37
C ALA A 313 3.20 -12.15 3.49
N GLN A 314 4.27 -12.03 2.70
CA GLN A 314 5.35 -13.03 2.64
C GLN A 314 6.04 -13.21 3.99
N ALA A 315 6.45 -12.15 4.68
CA ALA A 315 7.18 -12.25 5.94
C ALA A 315 6.32 -12.82 7.10
N PRO A 316 5.07 -12.39 7.33
CA PRO A 316 4.19 -13.03 8.32
C PRO A 316 3.95 -14.51 8.05
N VAL A 317 3.71 -14.88 6.79
CA VAL A 317 3.46 -16.27 6.40
C VAL A 317 4.75 -17.09 6.48
N MET A 318 5.92 -16.51 6.22
CA MET A 318 7.21 -17.19 6.44
C MET A 318 7.43 -17.49 7.92
N SER A 319 7.07 -16.58 8.82
CA SER A 319 7.12 -16.83 10.27
C SER A 319 6.20 -17.99 10.68
N MET A 320 5.01 -18.10 10.06
CA MET A 320 4.12 -19.23 10.24
C MET A 320 4.74 -20.54 9.73
N ALA A 321 5.29 -20.52 8.50
CA ALA A 321 5.90 -21.69 7.90
C ALA A 321 7.15 -22.17 8.67
N ALA A 322 7.85 -21.27 9.37
CA ALA A 322 9.03 -21.62 10.16
C ALA A 322 8.74 -22.54 11.37
N VAL A 323 7.48 -22.59 11.82
CA VAL A 323 7.03 -23.47 12.92
C VAL A 323 6.14 -24.63 12.42
N ALA A 324 5.97 -24.78 11.11
CA ALA A 324 5.18 -25.84 10.51
C ALA A 324 6.00 -27.12 10.26
N ASP A 325 5.34 -28.29 10.34
CA ASP A 325 5.97 -29.56 10.01
C ASP A 325 6.17 -29.69 8.49
N GLY A 326 7.42 -29.87 8.06
CA GLY A 326 7.80 -30.04 6.65
C GLY A 326 8.67 -28.91 6.11
N MET A 327 8.67 -28.73 4.80
CA MET A 327 9.49 -27.74 4.08
C MET A 327 8.64 -26.84 3.23
N THR A 328 8.83 -25.53 3.36
CA THR A 328 8.22 -24.52 2.49
C THR A 328 9.30 -23.84 1.65
N VAL A 329 9.02 -23.66 0.36
CA VAL A 329 9.84 -22.84 -0.56
C VAL A 329 9.12 -21.52 -0.81
N PHE A 330 9.82 -20.41 -0.57
CA PHE A 330 9.34 -19.08 -0.95
C PHE A 330 10.11 -18.59 -2.17
N VAL A 331 9.39 -18.04 -3.14
CA VAL A 331 9.96 -17.40 -4.34
C VAL A 331 9.49 -15.96 -4.37
N GLU A 332 10.42 -15.00 -4.17
CA GLU A 332 10.11 -13.57 -4.19
C GLU A 332 10.36 -13.01 -5.59
N ASN A 333 9.27 -12.63 -6.28
CA ASN A 333 9.33 -12.11 -7.65
C ASN A 333 9.17 -10.58 -7.73
N MET A 334 8.80 -9.92 -6.63
CA MET A 334 8.47 -8.49 -6.63
C MET A 334 9.65 -7.60 -6.22
N PHE A 335 10.45 -8.04 -5.24
CA PHE A 335 11.53 -7.24 -4.67
C PHE A 335 12.82 -8.02 -4.49
N LEU A 336 13.95 -7.39 -4.82
CA LEU A 336 15.27 -8.05 -4.78
C LEU A 336 15.78 -8.35 -3.36
N SER A 337 15.44 -7.52 -2.38
CA SER A 337 16.00 -7.58 -1.03
C SER A 337 14.93 -7.75 0.06
N ARG A 338 13.85 -8.48 -0.24
CA ARG A 338 12.74 -8.63 0.71
C ARG A 338 12.98 -9.68 1.80
N TYR A 339 14.20 -10.21 1.92
CA TYR A 339 14.54 -11.29 2.84
C TYR A 339 15.36 -10.83 4.06
N SER A 340 15.46 -9.53 4.32
CA SER A 340 16.20 -8.99 5.47
C SER A 340 15.72 -9.53 6.82
N HIS A 341 14.43 -9.86 6.96
CA HIS A 341 13.85 -10.45 8.17
C HIS A 341 14.29 -11.90 8.42
N VAL A 342 14.85 -12.61 7.43
CA VAL A 342 15.28 -13.99 7.57
C VAL A 342 16.40 -14.12 8.59
N SER A 343 17.37 -13.20 8.57
CA SER A 343 18.45 -13.17 9.56
C SER A 343 17.92 -13.09 11.00
N GLU A 344 16.86 -12.31 11.20
CA GLU A 344 16.24 -12.18 12.51
C GLU A 344 15.43 -13.43 12.90
N LEU A 345 14.70 -14.05 11.97
CA LEU A 345 14.05 -15.34 12.23
C LEU A 345 15.06 -16.44 12.58
N CYS A 346 16.21 -16.48 11.90
CA CYS A 346 17.30 -17.43 12.24
C CYS A 346 17.85 -17.18 13.65
N ARG A 347 17.91 -15.92 14.12
CA ARG A 347 18.31 -15.61 15.52
C ARG A 347 17.32 -16.15 16.55
N PHE A 348 16.05 -16.30 16.17
CA PHE A 348 15.03 -16.98 16.98
C PHE A 348 15.04 -18.50 16.83
N GLY A 349 15.97 -19.08 16.07
CA GLY A 349 16.13 -20.51 15.90
C GLY A 349 15.47 -21.10 14.65
N ALA A 350 14.90 -20.29 13.76
CA ALA A 350 14.34 -20.79 12.52
C ALA A 350 15.45 -21.32 11.58
N ASN A 351 15.22 -22.48 10.97
CA ASN A 351 16.14 -23.07 9.99
C ASN A 351 15.74 -22.62 8.57
N ILE A 352 16.24 -21.47 8.14
CA ILE A 352 15.91 -20.86 6.84
C ILE A 352 17.20 -20.64 6.05
N ARG A 353 17.20 -21.01 4.76
CA ARG A 353 18.30 -20.76 3.83
C ARG A 353 17.83 -19.89 2.68
N VAL A 354 18.66 -18.90 2.30
CA VAL A 354 18.41 -18.02 1.16
C VAL A 354 19.34 -18.41 0.03
N GLU A 355 18.78 -18.75 -1.15
CA GLU A 355 19.54 -19.07 -2.35
C GLU A 355 19.05 -18.20 -3.52
N GLY A 356 19.79 -17.14 -3.85
CA GLY A 356 19.42 -16.19 -4.90
C GLY A 356 18.09 -15.48 -4.62
N LYS A 357 17.13 -15.61 -5.53
CA LYS A 357 15.74 -15.11 -5.37
C LYS A 357 14.82 -16.13 -4.68
N GLU A 358 15.31 -17.32 -4.40
CA GLU A 358 14.57 -18.42 -3.79
C GLU A 358 14.98 -18.60 -2.34
N ILE A 359 14.01 -18.90 -1.50
CA ILE A 359 14.27 -19.40 -0.15
C ILE A 359 13.74 -20.82 -0.09
N GLY A 360 14.63 -21.74 0.16
CA GLY A 360 14.30 -23.12 0.39
C GLY A 360 14.74 -23.56 1.79
N ARG A 361 13.85 -24.25 2.48
CA ARG A 361 13.95 -25.03 3.73
C ARG A 361 13.80 -24.23 5.02
N ALA A 362 12.58 -24.24 5.56
CA ALA A 362 12.37 -24.33 6.98
C ALA A 362 12.31 -25.84 7.35
N HIS A 363 13.27 -26.32 8.11
CA HIS A 363 13.19 -27.59 8.83
C HIS A 363 13.25 -27.27 10.32
N VAL A 364 12.31 -27.77 11.06
CA VAL A 364 12.43 -27.92 12.51
C VAL A 364 12.97 -29.31 12.81
#